data_a5686e23d230265aa31ae315dc0b601a
#
_entry.id   a5686e23d230265aa31ae315dc0b601a
#
_cell.length_a   1.000
_cell.length_b   1.000
_cell.length_c   1.000
_cell.angle_alpha   90.00
_cell.angle_beta   90.00
_cell.angle_gamma   90.00
#
_symmetry.space_group_name_H-M   'P 1'
#
loop_
_entity.id
_entity.type
_entity.pdbx_description
1 polymer ?
#
loop_
_entity_poly.entity_id
_entity_poly.type
_entity_poly.pdbx_seq_one_letter_code
_entity_poly.pdbx_strand_id
1 'polypeptide(L)'
;MEIGFGSDMLSNDIIKKMKDYAKVNNVPIMTEGGIHYLLKYIKKNNIKNILEVGTAIGYSAIMMCGVAEDIKVTTIERDEKRYLEAIKNIKKTGLEDRIHLIYNDALNIKLTEKYDLIFIDAAKAQNRKFFERFENNLVENGTIITDNMKFHGLVDTEVEASISRNLRQLVRKIREYKVFLQENDKYETEFLDIGDGMAVSVKK
;
A
#
# COMPACT_ATOMS: atom_id res chain seq x y z
N MET A 1 6.37 -18.65 16.08
CA MET A 1 5.69 -17.79 17.06
C MET A 1 4.60 -17.05 16.28
N GLU A 2 3.38 -17.59 16.30
CA GLU A 2 2.23 -16.97 15.65
C GLU A 2 1.99 -15.63 16.32
N ILE A 3 2.07 -14.56 15.53
CA ILE A 3 1.66 -13.24 16.01
C ILE A 3 0.14 -13.31 16.01
N GLY A 4 -0.44 -13.45 17.21
CA GLY A 4 -1.88 -13.24 17.39
C GLY A 4 -2.20 -11.80 16.97
N PHE A 5 -2.54 -11.62 15.72
CA PHE A 5 -3.34 -10.48 15.30
C PHE A 5 -4.65 -10.63 16.07
N GLY A 6 -5.24 -9.56 16.55
CA GLY A 6 -6.49 -9.60 17.31
C GLY A 6 -7.50 -10.51 16.59
N SER A 7 -7.37 -11.80 16.87
CA SER A 7 -7.94 -12.91 16.11
C SER A 7 -9.47 -12.97 16.21
N ASP A 8 -10.06 -12.09 17.01
CA ASP A 8 -11.51 -12.01 17.20
C ASP A 8 -12.20 -11.00 16.25
N MET A 9 -11.46 -10.10 15.58
CA MET A 9 -12.08 -9.05 14.75
C MET A 9 -12.19 -9.39 13.26
N LEU A 10 -11.31 -10.23 12.70
CA LEU A 10 -11.36 -10.60 11.30
C LEU A 10 -11.52 -12.11 11.14
N SER A 11 -12.65 -12.53 10.59
CA SER A 11 -12.89 -13.94 10.27
C SER A 11 -11.87 -14.43 9.22
N ASN A 12 -11.10 -15.47 9.56
CA ASN A 12 -10.16 -16.12 8.64
C ASN A 12 -10.85 -16.58 7.34
N ASP A 13 -12.15 -16.90 7.40
CA ASP A 13 -12.95 -17.27 6.24
C ASP A 13 -13.14 -16.11 5.26
N ILE A 14 -13.38 -14.89 5.75
CA ILE A 14 -13.51 -13.69 4.90
C ILE A 14 -12.18 -13.40 4.20
N ILE A 15 -11.08 -13.42 4.92
CA ILE A 15 -9.74 -13.17 4.36
C ILE A 15 -9.39 -14.23 3.29
N LYS A 16 -9.70 -15.50 3.55
CA LYS A 16 -9.51 -16.57 2.58
C LYS A 16 -10.34 -16.33 1.32
N LYS A 17 -11.62 -16.01 1.45
CA LYS A 17 -12.50 -15.69 0.31
C LYS A 17 -11.99 -14.50 -0.51
N MET A 18 -11.42 -13.48 0.13
CA MET A 18 -10.80 -12.35 -0.58
C MET A 18 -9.57 -12.78 -1.39
N LYS A 19 -8.69 -13.61 -0.82
CA LYS A 19 -7.53 -14.17 -1.52
C LYS A 19 -7.95 -15.05 -2.71
N ASP A 20 -8.96 -15.90 -2.53
CA ASP A 20 -9.51 -16.74 -3.59
C ASP A 20 -10.12 -15.90 -4.72
N TYR A 21 -10.91 -14.88 -4.37
CA TYR A 21 -11.45 -13.92 -5.34
C TYR A 21 -10.35 -13.21 -6.14
N ALA A 22 -9.32 -12.72 -5.45
CA ALA A 22 -8.18 -12.04 -6.07
C ALA A 22 -7.48 -12.95 -7.08
N LYS A 23 -7.25 -14.21 -6.73
CA LYS A 23 -6.63 -15.21 -7.61
C LYS A 23 -7.48 -15.49 -8.84
N VAL A 24 -8.79 -15.71 -8.67
CA VAL A 24 -9.73 -16.03 -9.77
C VAL A 24 -9.89 -14.84 -10.73
N ASN A 25 -9.91 -13.62 -10.21
CA ASN A 25 -10.15 -12.41 -11.00
C ASN A 25 -8.85 -11.67 -11.39
N ASN A 26 -7.67 -12.24 -11.15
CA ASN A 26 -6.37 -11.63 -11.43
C ASN A 26 -6.23 -10.22 -10.81
N VAL A 27 -6.76 -10.03 -9.60
CA VAL A 27 -6.57 -8.79 -8.85
C VAL A 27 -5.26 -8.88 -8.07
N PRO A 28 -4.28 -7.98 -8.30
CA PRO A 28 -3.08 -7.96 -7.50
C PRO A 28 -3.43 -7.55 -6.06
N ILE A 29 -3.01 -8.36 -5.11
CA ILE A 29 -3.02 -8.05 -3.67
C ILE A 29 -1.62 -8.26 -3.12
N MET A 30 -1.32 -7.63 -1.99
CA MET A 30 -0.02 -7.77 -1.33
C MET A 30 0.36 -9.24 -1.10
N THR A 31 1.66 -9.53 -1.25
CA THR A 31 2.22 -10.83 -0.87
C THR A 31 2.12 -11.07 0.64
N GLU A 32 2.16 -12.32 1.06
CA GLU A 32 2.09 -12.66 2.51
C GLU A 32 3.25 -12.05 3.30
N GLY A 33 4.46 -12.03 2.74
CA GLY A 33 5.61 -11.39 3.37
C GLY A 33 5.43 -9.87 3.50
N GLY A 34 4.94 -9.22 2.44
CA GLY A 34 4.72 -7.78 2.41
C GLY A 34 3.67 -7.33 3.42
N ILE A 35 2.49 -7.98 3.41
CA ILE A 35 1.43 -7.62 4.36
C ILE A 35 1.87 -7.88 5.81
N HIS A 36 2.56 -8.99 6.08
CA HIS A 36 3.05 -9.31 7.41
C HIS A 36 4.02 -8.25 7.95
N TYR A 37 4.96 -7.77 7.10
CA TYR A 37 5.85 -6.68 7.46
C TYR A 37 5.06 -5.40 7.76
N LEU A 38 4.15 -4.99 6.88
CA LEU A 38 3.33 -3.79 7.03
C LEU A 38 2.57 -3.79 8.37
N LEU A 39 1.90 -4.90 8.71
CA LEU A 39 1.15 -5.01 9.97
C LEU A 39 2.05 -4.97 11.19
N LYS A 40 3.23 -5.61 11.15
CA LYS A 40 4.24 -5.48 12.20
C LYS A 40 4.73 -4.04 12.36
N TYR A 41 4.97 -3.35 11.26
CA TYR A 41 5.41 -1.96 11.26
C TYR A 41 4.36 -1.06 11.92
N ILE A 42 3.10 -1.19 11.53
CA ILE A 42 1.96 -0.46 12.10
C ILE A 42 1.89 -0.68 13.61
N LYS A 43 1.96 -1.94 14.07
CA LYS A 43 1.90 -2.29 15.50
C LYS A 43 3.10 -1.73 16.26
N LYS A 44 4.32 -1.91 15.74
CA LYS A 44 5.57 -1.48 16.39
C LYS A 44 5.63 0.04 16.60
N ASN A 45 5.15 0.80 15.61
CA ASN A 45 5.22 2.27 15.61
C ASN A 45 3.93 2.94 16.09
N ASN A 46 2.96 2.15 16.62
CA ASN A 46 1.69 2.66 17.15
C ASN A 46 0.93 3.57 16.17
N ILE A 47 0.93 3.20 14.87
CA ILE A 47 0.25 3.92 13.78
C ILE A 47 -1.27 3.87 13.97
N LYS A 48 -1.97 5.00 13.80
CA LYS A 48 -3.42 5.11 13.98
C LYS A 48 -4.15 5.59 12.74
N ASN A 49 -3.62 6.58 12.06
CA ASN A 49 -4.24 7.19 10.88
C ASN A 49 -3.41 6.84 9.64
N ILE A 50 -4.03 6.13 8.72
CA ILE A 50 -3.36 5.60 7.53
C ILE A 50 -4.04 6.14 6.27
N LEU A 51 -3.24 6.63 5.32
CA LEU A 51 -3.66 6.85 3.95
C LEU A 51 -3.13 5.70 3.10
N GLU A 52 -4.00 5.05 2.35
CA GLU A 52 -3.64 4.06 1.35
C GLU A 52 -3.96 4.57 -0.06
N VAL A 53 -2.99 4.48 -0.96
CA VAL A 53 -3.15 4.79 -2.39
C VAL A 53 -3.14 3.48 -3.18
N GLY A 54 -4.33 3.06 -3.62
CA GLY A 54 -4.55 1.77 -4.27
C GLY A 54 -5.24 0.76 -3.35
N THR A 55 -6.57 0.83 -3.26
CA THR A 55 -7.39 -0.06 -2.42
C THR A 55 -7.49 -1.47 -2.98
N ALA A 56 -7.49 -1.61 -4.30
CA ALA A 56 -7.91 -2.83 -4.99
C ALA A 56 -9.26 -3.35 -4.43
N ILE A 57 -9.30 -4.55 -3.86
CA ILE A 57 -10.52 -5.13 -3.26
C ILE A 57 -10.63 -4.88 -1.75
N GLY A 58 -9.81 -4.01 -1.18
CA GLY A 58 -9.82 -3.64 0.25
C GLY A 58 -9.01 -4.56 1.15
N TYR A 59 -8.19 -5.47 0.60
CA TYR A 59 -7.48 -6.48 1.37
C TYR A 59 -6.52 -5.86 2.39
N SER A 60 -5.60 -5.01 1.96
CA SER A 60 -4.61 -4.33 2.82
C SER A 60 -5.28 -3.39 3.83
N ALA A 61 -6.27 -2.59 3.41
CA ALA A 61 -7.02 -1.69 4.29
C ALA A 61 -7.69 -2.45 5.45
N ILE A 62 -8.37 -3.57 5.14
CA ILE A 62 -9.01 -4.42 6.13
C ILE A 62 -7.97 -5.03 7.08
N MET A 63 -6.86 -5.55 6.55
CA MET A 63 -5.79 -6.12 7.36
C MET A 63 -5.14 -5.09 8.27
N MET A 64 -4.91 -3.87 7.80
CA MET A 64 -4.36 -2.78 8.61
C MET A 64 -5.29 -2.40 9.76
N CYS A 65 -6.60 -2.27 9.52
CA CYS A 65 -7.59 -2.05 10.57
C CYS A 65 -7.67 -3.19 11.59
N GLY A 66 -7.34 -4.42 11.19
CA GLY A 66 -7.31 -5.59 12.08
C GLY A 66 -6.18 -5.57 13.12
N VAL A 67 -5.20 -4.66 13.02
CA VAL A 67 -4.07 -4.58 13.97
C VAL A 67 -4.49 -4.04 15.33
N ALA A 68 -5.38 -3.02 15.36
CA ALA A 68 -5.92 -2.43 16.58
C ALA A 68 -7.28 -1.74 16.31
N GLU A 69 -8.11 -1.58 17.36
CA GLU A 69 -9.48 -1.04 17.23
C GLU A 69 -9.52 0.45 16.88
N ASP A 70 -8.50 1.20 17.24
CA ASP A 70 -8.40 2.65 17.04
C ASP A 70 -7.73 3.06 15.71
N ILE A 71 -7.38 2.09 14.85
CA ILE A 71 -6.82 2.38 13.53
C ILE A 71 -7.93 2.80 12.56
N LYS A 72 -7.69 3.90 11.86
CA LYS A 72 -8.52 4.41 10.76
C LYS A 72 -7.72 4.43 9.47
N VAL A 73 -8.35 4.00 8.39
CA VAL A 73 -7.75 3.98 7.05
C VAL A 73 -8.59 4.80 6.09
N THR A 74 -7.98 5.79 5.46
CA THR A 74 -8.52 6.43 4.25
C THR A 74 -7.86 5.74 3.06
N THR A 75 -8.65 5.22 2.12
CA THR A 75 -8.12 4.47 0.98
C THR A 75 -8.77 4.91 -0.33
N ILE A 76 -7.99 4.96 -1.41
CA ILE A 76 -8.41 5.53 -2.70
C ILE A 76 -8.30 4.48 -3.80
N GLU A 77 -9.40 4.26 -4.53
CA GLU A 77 -9.45 3.38 -5.70
C GLU A 77 -10.11 4.09 -6.89
N ARG A 78 -9.52 3.94 -8.07
CA ARG A 78 -10.05 4.54 -9.30
C ARG A 78 -10.75 3.54 -10.23
N ASP A 79 -10.49 2.26 -10.05
CA ASP A 79 -11.16 1.19 -10.80
C ASP A 79 -12.51 0.88 -10.17
N GLU A 80 -13.59 1.13 -10.89
CA GLU A 80 -14.97 0.96 -10.39
C GLU A 80 -15.24 -0.47 -9.92
N LYS A 81 -14.76 -1.45 -10.65
CA LYS A 81 -15.00 -2.87 -10.36
C LYS A 81 -14.35 -3.28 -9.03
N ARG A 82 -13.10 -2.83 -8.82
CA ARG A 82 -12.36 -3.05 -7.58
C ARG A 82 -12.98 -2.29 -6.42
N TYR A 83 -13.34 -1.03 -6.64
CA TYR A 83 -14.03 -0.20 -5.66
C TYR A 83 -15.33 -0.84 -5.16
N LEU A 84 -16.19 -1.32 -6.07
CA LEU A 84 -17.45 -2.00 -5.71
C LEU A 84 -17.20 -3.31 -4.94
N GLU A 85 -16.13 -4.05 -5.25
CA GLU A 85 -15.77 -5.24 -4.50
C GLU A 85 -15.19 -4.89 -3.12
N ALA A 86 -14.40 -3.80 -3.02
CA ALA A 86 -13.90 -3.30 -1.75
C ALA A 86 -15.04 -2.92 -0.80
N ILE A 87 -16.09 -2.21 -1.28
CA ILE A 87 -17.29 -1.90 -0.48
C ILE A 87 -17.88 -3.17 0.13
N LYS A 88 -18.05 -4.23 -0.68
CA LYS A 88 -18.64 -5.49 -0.20
C LYS A 88 -17.77 -6.15 0.89
N ASN A 89 -16.46 -6.13 0.69
CA ASN A 89 -15.52 -6.73 1.62
C ASN A 89 -15.45 -5.95 2.93
N ILE A 90 -15.37 -4.63 2.87
CA ILE A 90 -15.39 -3.75 4.05
C ILE A 90 -16.68 -3.98 4.84
N LYS A 91 -17.83 -4.02 4.18
CA LYS A 91 -19.13 -4.28 4.83
C LYS A 91 -19.19 -5.66 5.51
N LYS A 92 -18.67 -6.71 4.86
CA LYS A 92 -18.61 -8.06 5.45
C LYS A 92 -17.75 -8.15 6.71
N THR A 93 -16.79 -7.24 6.87
CA THR A 93 -15.92 -7.19 8.05
C THR A 93 -16.41 -6.24 9.14
N GLY A 94 -17.50 -5.46 8.89
CA GLY A 94 -18.02 -4.49 9.84
C GLY A 94 -17.07 -3.31 10.11
N LEU A 95 -16.24 -2.95 9.12
CA LEU A 95 -15.20 -1.92 9.26
C LEU A 95 -15.56 -0.59 8.59
N GLU A 96 -16.83 -0.39 8.21
CA GLU A 96 -17.31 0.80 7.50
C GLU A 96 -17.04 2.11 8.26
N ASP A 97 -17.08 2.08 9.58
CA ASP A 97 -16.83 3.25 10.43
C ASP A 97 -15.33 3.58 10.57
N ARG A 98 -14.45 2.66 10.16
CA ARG A 98 -12.99 2.80 10.28
C ARG A 98 -12.25 2.88 8.95
N ILE A 99 -12.89 2.45 7.86
CA ILE A 99 -12.30 2.51 6.50
C ILE A 99 -13.11 3.50 5.66
N HIS A 100 -12.50 4.65 5.39
CA HIS A 100 -13.06 5.65 4.49
C HIS A 100 -12.57 5.37 3.06
N LEU A 101 -13.42 4.71 2.26
CA LEU A 101 -13.11 4.34 0.88
C LEU A 101 -13.56 5.44 -0.09
N ILE A 102 -12.65 5.94 -0.90
CA ILE A 102 -12.88 7.03 -1.86
C ILE A 102 -12.77 6.50 -3.30
N TYR A 103 -13.81 6.68 -4.10
CA TYR A 103 -13.78 6.40 -5.52
C TYR A 103 -13.29 7.63 -6.29
N ASN A 104 -12.00 7.66 -6.63
CA ASN A 104 -11.37 8.74 -7.39
C ASN A 104 -9.97 8.34 -7.91
N ASP A 105 -9.41 9.13 -8.84
CA ASP A 105 -7.97 9.09 -9.09
C ASP A 105 -7.24 9.86 -7.99
N ALA A 106 -6.28 9.21 -7.34
CA ALA A 106 -5.53 9.78 -6.22
C ALA A 106 -4.80 11.10 -6.58
N LEU A 107 -4.46 11.31 -7.85
CA LEU A 107 -3.83 12.56 -8.30
C LEU A 107 -4.83 13.73 -8.40
N ASN A 108 -6.13 13.45 -8.44
CA ASN A 108 -7.18 14.47 -8.57
C ASN A 108 -7.83 14.86 -7.23
N ILE A 109 -7.52 14.14 -6.14
CA ILE A 109 -8.12 14.39 -4.84
C ILE A 109 -7.25 15.34 -4.01
N LYS A 110 -7.88 16.18 -3.18
CA LYS A 110 -7.23 16.95 -2.12
C LYS A 110 -7.72 16.43 -0.78
N LEU A 111 -6.77 16.06 0.07
CA LEU A 111 -7.02 15.66 1.44
C LEU A 111 -6.48 16.75 2.37
N THR A 112 -7.18 17.01 3.47
CA THR A 112 -6.80 17.97 4.51
C THR A 112 -6.28 17.29 5.76
N GLU A 113 -6.62 16.02 5.91
CA GLU A 113 -6.23 15.18 7.03
C GLU A 113 -4.74 14.90 7.06
N LYS A 114 -4.22 14.62 8.25
CA LYS A 114 -2.85 14.18 8.48
C LYS A 114 -2.82 12.71 8.83
N TYR A 115 -1.77 12.02 8.37
CA TYR A 115 -1.61 10.59 8.50
C TYR A 115 -0.26 10.25 9.14
N ASP A 116 -0.25 9.22 9.98
CA ASP A 116 0.97 8.68 10.58
C ASP A 116 1.73 7.83 9.55
N LEU A 117 0.98 7.16 8.67
CA LEU A 117 1.49 6.31 7.60
C LEU A 117 0.77 6.63 6.28
N ILE A 118 1.54 6.77 5.22
CA ILE A 118 1.03 6.76 3.84
C ILE A 118 1.56 5.49 3.17
N PHE A 119 0.64 4.62 2.74
CA PHE A 119 0.96 3.40 2.04
C PHE A 119 0.64 3.54 0.54
N ILE A 120 1.65 3.37 -0.32
CA ILE A 120 1.54 3.51 -1.78
C ILE A 120 1.65 2.13 -2.42
N ASP A 121 0.53 1.57 -2.86
CA ASP A 121 0.43 0.30 -3.60
C ASP A 121 -0.51 0.45 -4.81
N ALA A 122 -0.20 1.40 -5.69
CA ALA A 122 -1.00 1.72 -6.87
C ALA A 122 -0.19 1.53 -8.17
N ALA A 123 -0.48 2.34 -9.18
CA ALA A 123 0.22 2.30 -10.46
C ALA A 123 1.70 2.71 -10.30
N LYS A 124 2.60 1.73 -10.26
CA LYS A 124 4.05 1.85 -9.99
C LYS A 124 4.75 2.97 -10.77
N ALA A 125 4.32 3.20 -12.02
CA ALA A 125 4.82 4.30 -12.86
C ALA A 125 4.50 5.71 -12.30
N GLN A 126 3.64 5.81 -11.28
CA GLN A 126 3.20 7.07 -10.68
C GLN A 126 3.64 7.22 -9.21
N ASN A 127 4.43 6.28 -8.66
CA ASN A 127 4.84 6.28 -7.25
C ASN A 127 5.42 7.63 -6.80
N ARG A 128 6.34 8.23 -7.58
CA ARG A 128 6.89 9.55 -7.29
C ARG A 128 5.80 10.62 -7.19
N LYS A 129 4.83 10.63 -8.13
CA LYS A 129 3.73 11.59 -8.12
C LYS A 129 2.83 11.43 -6.89
N PHE A 130 2.58 10.20 -6.46
CA PHE A 130 1.81 9.94 -5.24
C PHE A 130 2.58 10.38 -4.00
N PHE A 131 3.88 10.11 -3.94
CA PHE A 131 4.74 10.57 -2.85
C PHE A 131 4.69 12.11 -2.73
N GLU A 132 5.03 12.83 -3.81
CA GLU A 132 5.04 14.31 -3.86
C GLU A 132 3.63 14.89 -3.60
N ARG A 133 2.56 14.18 -4.01
CA ARG A 133 1.18 14.60 -3.81
C ARG A 133 0.76 14.59 -2.35
N PHE A 134 1.17 13.57 -1.62
CA PHE A 134 0.69 13.31 -0.27
C PHE A 134 1.72 13.56 0.84
N GLU A 135 2.98 13.88 0.53
CA GLU A 135 4.01 14.16 1.55
C GLU A 135 3.58 15.26 2.55
N ASN A 136 2.78 16.23 2.09
CA ASN A 136 2.25 17.28 2.95
C ASN A 136 1.10 16.81 3.87
N ASN A 137 0.54 15.62 3.62
CA ASN A 137 -0.45 15.00 4.48
C ASN A 137 0.19 14.10 5.55
N LEU A 138 1.52 13.91 5.51
CA LEU A 138 2.24 13.15 6.52
C LEU A 138 2.52 14.01 7.75
N VAL A 139 2.36 13.42 8.93
CA VAL A 139 2.79 14.05 10.20
C VAL A 139 4.32 14.11 10.29
N GLU A 140 4.87 14.92 11.22
CA GLU A 140 6.29 14.87 11.55
C GLU A 140 6.65 13.49 12.14
N ASN A 141 7.80 12.96 11.78
CA ASN A 141 8.22 11.58 12.05
C ASN A 141 7.30 10.48 11.47
N GLY A 142 6.35 10.85 10.61
CA GLY A 142 5.49 9.91 9.89
C GLY A 142 6.26 9.13 8.84
N THR A 143 5.64 8.09 8.30
CA THR A 143 6.28 7.18 7.36
C THR A 143 5.52 7.09 6.05
N ILE A 144 6.25 7.02 4.93
CA ILE A 144 5.71 6.60 3.63
C ILE A 144 6.28 5.24 3.31
N ILE A 145 5.42 4.24 3.08
CA ILE A 145 5.81 2.90 2.61
C ILE A 145 5.33 2.74 1.18
N THR A 146 6.24 2.37 0.28
CA THR A 146 5.91 2.06 -1.11
C THR A 146 6.22 0.60 -1.40
N ASP A 147 5.22 -0.13 -1.94
CA ASP A 147 5.36 -1.54 -2.33
C ASP A 147 5.84 -1.70 -3.79
N ASN A 148 6.28 -2.90 -4.13
CA ASN A 148 6.68 -3.33 -5.48
C ASN A 148 7.91 -2.60 -6.05
N MET A 149 8.90 -2.34 -5.24
CA MET A 149 10.13 -1.62 -5.62
C MET A 149 11.10 -2.45 -6.46
N LYS A 150 10.96 -3.78 -6.51
CA LYS A 150 11.76 -4.71 -7.33
C LYS A 150 11.11 -5.09 -8.65
N PHE A 151 9.80 -5.04 -8.71
CA PHE A 151 8.99 -5.42 -9.86
C PHE A 151 9.45 -6.76 -10.45
N HIS A 152 9.25 -7.84 -9.67
CA HIS A 152 9.65 -9.22 -10.02
C HIS A 152 11.16 -9.35 -10.34
N GLY A 153 12.00 -8.56 -9.68
CA GLY A 153 13.46 -8.58 -9.87
C GLY A 153 13.97 -7.79 -11.09
N LEU A 154 13.09 -7.30 -11.96
CA LEU A 154 13.48 -6.59 -13.19
C LEU A 154 14.13 -5.23 -12.93
N VAL A 155 13.94 -4.64 -11.75
CA VAL A 155 14.53 -3.34 -11.41
C VAL A 155 16.03 -3.45 -11.14
N ASP A 156 16.47 -4.57 -10.58
CA ASP A 156 17.84 -4.80 -10.14
C ASP A 156 18.69 -5.53 -11.19
N THR A 157 18.12 -5.91 -12.35
CA THR A 157 18.80 -6.60 -13.44
C THR A 157 18.96 -5.70 -14.67
N GLU A 158 19.92 -6.01 -15.54
CA GLU A 158 19.97 -5.40 -16.87
C GLU A 158 18.74 -5.83 -17.65
N VAL A 159 17.99 -4.83 -18.12
CA VAL A 159 16.76 -5.05 -18.84
C VAL A 159 17.11 -5.43 -20.29
N GLU A 160 16.96 -6.69 -20.64
CA GLU A 160 17.22 -7.19 -22.00
C GLU A 160 16.44 -6.42 -23.07
N ALA A 161 17.05 -6.29 -24.24
CA ALA A 161 16.41 -5.65 -25.40
C ALA A 161 15.11 -6.37 -25.86
N SER A 162 14.93 -7.64 -25.43
CA SER A 162 13.78 -8.49 -25.74
C SER A 162 12.47 -8.10 -25.05
N ILE A 163 12.50 -7.29 -23.97
CA ILE A 163 11.28 -6.91 -23.28
C ILE A 163 10.57 -5.73 -23.95
N SER A 164 9.24 -5.66 -23.77
CA SER A 164 8.42 -4.64 -24.40
C SER A 164 8.82 -3.21 -24.00
N ARG A 165 8.61 -2.25 -24.91
CA ARG A 165 8.89 -0.82 -24.65
C ARG A 165 8.17 -0.32 -23.38
N ASN A 166 6.93 -0.73 -23.17
CA ASN A 166 6.15 -0.31 -21.99
C ASN A 166 6.77 -0.83 -20.69
N LEU A 167 7.25 -2.07 -20.69
CA LEU A 167 7.89 -2.67 -19.53
C LEU A 167 9.23 -1.97 -19.21
N ARG A 168 10.03 -1.67 -20.22
CA ARG A 168 11.27 -0.88 -20.06
C ARG A 168 10.99 0.50 -19.45
N GLN A 169 9.94 1.19 -19.93
CA GLN A 169 9.56 2.49 -19.38
C GLN A 169 9.12 2.39 -17.91
N LEU A 170 8.39 1.33 -17.54
CA LEU A 170 7.97 1.09 -16.16
C LEU A 170 9.18 0.87 -15.25
N VAL A 171 10.08 -0.04 -15.63
CA VAL A 171 11.31 -0.33 -14.87
C VAL A 171 12.15 0.94 -14.69
N ARG A 172 12.31 1.74 -15.77
CA ARG A 172 13.01 3.03 -15.69
C ARG A 172 12.38 3.96 -14.65
N LYS A 173 11.05 4.10 -14.64
CA LYS A 173 10.35 4.97 -13.69
C LYS A 173 10.52 4.50 -12.24
N ILE A 174 10.55 3.20 -11.99
CA ILE A 174 10.81 2.66 -10.65
C ILE A 174 12.26 2.97 -10.24
N ARG A 175 13.23 2.82 -11.12
CA ARG A 175 14.65 3.19 -10.87
C ARG A 175 14.80 4.69 -10.56
N GLU A 176 14.18 5.55 -11.38
CA GLU A 176 14.14 6.99 -11.15
C GLU A 176 13.52 7.34 -9.78
N TYR A 177 12.49 6.60 -9.37
CA TYR A 177 11.88 6.77 -8.06
C TYR A 177 12.79 6.29 -6.91
N LYS A 178 13.53 5.17 -7.09
CA LYS A 178 14.54 4.72 -6.11
C LYS A 178 15.61 5.81 -5.88
N VAL A 179 16.13 6.40 -6.97
CA VAL A 179 17.12 7.51 -6.89
C VAL A 179 16.51 8.72 -6.16
N PHE A 180 15.28 9.12 -6.53
CA PHE A 180 14.57 10.21 -5.85
C PHE A 180 14.46 9.98 -4.35
N LEU A 181 14.13 8.77 -3.90
CA LEU A 181 14.04 8.44 -2.48
C LEU A 181 15.40 8.48 -1.78
N GLN A 182 16.48 8.03 -2.44
CA GLN A 182 17.85 8.04 -1.90
C GLN A 182 18.41 9.46 -1.74
N GLU A 183 18.04 10.36 -2.66
CA GLU A 183 18.52 11.74 -2.68
C GLU A 183 17.63 12.71 -1.89
N ASN A 184 16.52 12.24 -1.32
CA ASN A 184 15.57 13.10 -0.61
C ASN A 184 15.99 13.33 0.85
N ASP A 185 16.66 14.45 1.10
CA ASP A 185 17.19 14.82 2.42
C ASP A 185 16.15 14.98 3.53
N LYS A 186 14.85 15.14 3.18
CA LYS A 186 13.74 15.25 4.14
C LYS A 186 13.38 13.91 4.78
N TYR A 187 13.84 12.79 4.21
CA TYR A 187 13.48 11.45 4.63
C TYR A 187 14.71 10.58 4.86
N GLU A 188 14.59 9.64 5.78
CA GLU A 188 15.49 8.51 5.87
C GLU A 188 14.80 7.30 5.23
N THR A 189 15.36 6.78 4.14
CA THR A 189 14.75 5.72 3.36
C THR A 189 15.56 4.43 3.43
N GLU A 190 14.88 3.34 3.83
CA GLU A 190 15.38 1.97 3.78
C GLU A 190 14.69 1.18 2.67
N PHE A 191 15.46 0.40 1.89
CA PHE A 191 14.94 -0.51 0.87
C PHE A 191 15.01 -1.95 1.40
N LEU A 192 13.87 -2.61 1.42
CA LEU A 192 13.71 -3.94 1.99
C LEU A 192 13.46 -4.99 0.91
N ASP A 193 14.14 -6.13 1.04
CA ASP A 193 13.90 -7.32 0.21
C ASP A 193 12.77 -8.17 0.79
N ILE A 194 11.56 -7.61 0.82
CA ILE A 194 10.36 -8.25 1.36
C ILE A 194 9.28 -8.19 0.29
N GLY A 195 8.63 -9.32 0.00
CA GLY A 195 7.64 -9.40 -1.06
C GLY A 195 8.25 -9.08 -2.43
N ASP A 196 7.69 -8.10 -3.15
CA ASP A 196 8.24 -7.58 -4.42
C ASP A 196 9.12 -6.34 -4.20
N GLY A 197 9.73 -6.23 -3.00
CA GLY A 197 10.56 -5.12 -2.56
C GLY A 197 9.74 -3.95 -2.02
N MET A 198 10.17 -3.38 -0.90
CA MET A 198 9.52 -2.24 -0.26
C MET A 198 10.52 -1.10 -0.04
N ALA A 199 10.04 0.13 -0.10
CA ALA A 199 10.76 1.30 0.40
C ALA A 199 10.03 1.86 1.62
N VAL A 200 10.76 2.09 2.70
CA VAL A 200 10.26 2.67 3.96
C VAL A 200 10.97 4.00 4.15
N SER A 201 10.23 5.10 4.00
CA SER A 201 10.75 6.46 4.09
C SER A 201 10.18 7.16 5.32
N VAL A 202 11.00 7.38 6.33
CA VAL A 202 10.63 8.08 7.57
C VAL A 202 10.97 9.56 7.44
N LYS A 203 10.01 10.43 7.68
CA LYS A 203 10.20 11.89 7.66
C LYS A 203 11.09 12.31 8.84
N LYS A 204 12.10 13.14 8.56
CA LYS A 204 13.03 13.69 9.56
C LYS A 204 12.44 14.88 10.30
#